data_f40a0db80697649d77651b5cf069e322
#
_entry.id   f40a0db80697649d77651b5cf069e322
#
_cell.length_a   1.000
_cell.length_b   1.000
_cell.length_c   1.000
_cell.angle_alpha   90.00
_cell.angle_beta   90.00
_cell.angle_gamma   90.00
#
_symmetry.space_group_name_H-M   'P 1'
#
loop_
_entity.id
_entity.type
_entity.pdbx_description
1 polymer ?
#
loop_
_entity_poly.entity_id
_entity_poly.type
_entity_poly.pdbx_seq_one_letter_code
_entity_poly.pdbx_strand_id
1 'polypeptide(L)'
;MRNVLFTLILFQFFSLLANTNSVARIEELHAPKTRMIEWNDWKFGMFIHWGAWSQTDIGYIWHITREQTPEERVKSFDLYKTFNPVKYDPRVWAKTAKDAGMRYVVFTTKHHDGFCNYDTDFTNLKVTNPECPYSKSHNPDILKQLTDAYRAEGLAVGLYFSHIDWHHPAAAPFSTSHWNFNAKLLDSQPKLWKEAMDFERGQVRELLSNYGKIDIFWFDIRW
;
A
#
# COMPACT_ATOMS: atom_id res chain seq x y z
N MET A 1 -33.31 -25.35 41.68
CA MET A 1 -33.71 -25.07 40.29
C MET A 1 -33.77 -23.56 39.95
N ARG A 2 -33.79 -22.60 40.89
CA ARG A 2 -33.82 -21.14 40.58
C ARG A 2 -32.49 -20.55 40.16
N ASN A 3 -31.36 -21.12 40.56
CA ASN A 3 -30.02 -20.57 40.28
C ASN A 3 -29.48 -20.93 38.88
N VAL A 4 -29.96 -22.00 38.26
CA VAL A 4 -29.52 -22.43 36.92
C VAL A 4 -30.14 -21.55 35.82
N LEU A 5 -31.38 -21.06 36.04
CA LEU A 5 -32.06 -20.20 35.08
C LEU A 5 -31.41 -18.81 34.98
N PHE A 6 -30.92 -18.28 36.10
CA PHE A 6 -30.26 -16.95 36.12
C PHE A 6 -28.89 -16.96 35.41
N THR A 7 -28.17 -18.05 35.52
CA THR A 7 -26.84 -18.18 34.86
C THR A 7 -26.98 -18.35 33.35
N LEU A 8 -28.00 -19.05 32.88
CA LEU A 8 -28.28 -19.21 31.44
C LEU A 8 -28.72 -17.89 30.78
N ILE A 9 -29.55 -17.09 31.49
CA ILE A 9 -30.00 -15.78 30.98
C ILE A 9 -28.84 -14.80 30.90
N LEU A 10 -27.91 -14.79 31.87
CA LEU A 10 -26.70 -13.94 31.80
C LEU A 10 -25.78 -14.35 30.65
N PHE A 11 -25.62 -15.64 30.40
CA PHE A 11 -24.77 -16.11 29.29
C PHE A 11 -25.36 -15.76 27.91
N GLN A 12 -26.69 -15.83 27.77
CA GLN A 12 -27.34 -15.41 26.52
C GLN A 12 -27.28 -13.88 26.32
N PHE A 13 -27.38 -13.08 27.39
CA PHE A 13 -27.22 -11.62 27.30
C PHE A 13 -25.77 -11.22 26.94
N PHE A 14 -24.78 -11.89 27.48
CA PHE A 14 -23.38 -11.63 27.13
C PHE A 14 -23.06 -12.03 25.68
N SER A 15 -23.60 -13.11 25.17
CA SER A 15 -23.41 -13.51 23.77
C SER A 15 -24.16 -12.57 22.80
N LEU A 16 -25.32 -12.05 23.19
CA LEU A 16 -26.05 -11.07 22.38
C LEU A 16 -25.32 -9.71 22.33
N LEU A 17 -24.78 -9.22 23.46
CA LEU A 17 -24.01 -7.98 23.54
C LEU A 17 -22.67 -8.10 22.79
N ALA A 18 -22.01 -9.25 22.86
CA ALA A 18 -20.77 -9.49 22.10
C ALA A 18 -21.05 -9.50 20.58
N ASN A 19 -22.19 -10.06 20.16
CA ASN A 19 -22.55 -10.13 18.74
C ASN A 19 -23.00 -8.76 18.19
N THR A 20 -23.75 -7.99 18.97
CA THR A 20 -24.15 -6.62 18.57
C THR A 20 -22.93 -5.68 18.48
N ASN A 21 -21.96 -5.79 19.39
CA ASN A 21 -20.73 -4.99 19.32
C ASN A 21 -19.84 -5.38 18.13
N SER A 22 -19.82 -6.66 17.73
CA SER A 22 -19.07 -7.09 16.55
C SER A 22 -19.71 -6.60 15.24
N VAL A 23 -21.03 -6.65 15.15
CA VAL A 23 -21.78 -6.15 13.98
C VAL A 23 -21.66 -4.64 13.86
N ALA A 24 -21.85 -3.89 14.95
CA ALA A 24 -21.67 -2.44 14.97
C ALA A 24 -20.24 -2.04 14.58
N ARG A 25 -19.23 -2.76 15.07
CA ARG A 25 -17.83 -2.54 14.74
C ARG A 25 -17.51 -2.83 13.26
N ILE A 26 -18.18 -3.79 12.64
CA ILE A 26 -18.04 -4.06 11.21
C ILE A 26 -18.68 -2.93 10.39
N GLU A 27 -19.84 -2.41 10.79
CA GLU A 27 -20.49 -1.29 10.12
C GLU A 27 -19.64 -0.01 10.17
N GLU A 28 -18.94 0.26 11.28
CA GLU A 28 -18.01 1.38 11.41
C GLU A 28 -16.79 1.29 10.47
N LEU A 29 -16.43 0.10 10.00
CA LEU A 29 -15.32 -0.12 9.06
C LEU A 29 -15.72 0.09 7.60
N HIS A 30 -17.01 0.24 7.30
CA HIS A 30 -17.48 0.54 5.96
C HIS A 30 -17.36 2.02 5.62
N ALA A 31 -16.97 2.31 4.39
CA ALA A 31 -17.01 3.68 3.90
C ALA A 31 -18.46 4.23 3.97
N PRO A 32 -18.66 5.51 4.34
CA PRO A 32 -19.98 6.11 4.33
C PRO A 32 -20.68 5.95 2.98
N LYS A 33 -21.98 5.69 2.99
CA LYS A 33 -22.76 5.47 1.75
C LYS A 33 -22.60 6.61 0.73
N THR A 34 -22.50 7.85 1.21
CA THR A 34 -22.26 9.02 0.36
C THR A 34 -20.94 8.94 -0.39
N ARG A 35 -19.88 8.46 0.26
CA ARG A 35 -18.57 8.26 -0.37
C ARG A 35 -18.60 7.12 -1.39
N MET A 36 -19.35 6.06 -1.10
CA MET A 36 -19.53 4.95 -2.05
C MET A 36 -20.29 5.39 -3.31
N ILE A 37 -21.31 6.24 -3.14
CA ILE A 37 -22.05 6.82 -4.29
C ILE A 37 -21.11 7.70 -5.11
N GLU A 38 -20.38 8.61 -4.45
CA GLU A 38 -19.43 9.49 -5.11
C GLU A 38 -18.37 8.70 -5.91
N TRP A 39 -17.78 7.67 -5.29
CA TRP A 39 -16.82 6.79 -5.96
C TRP A 39 -17.43 6.05 -7.16
N ASN A 40 -18.65 5.55 -7.02
CA ASN A 40 -19.37 4.90 -8.11
C ASN A 40 -19.67 5.86 -9.28
N ASP A 41 -19.85 7.15 -8.99
CA ASP A 41 -20.13 8.17 -10.03
C ASP A 41 -18.88 8.60 -10.80
N TRP A 42 -17.69 8.34 -10.28
CA TRP A 42 -16.45 8.66 -11.00
C TRP A 42 -16.22 7.81 -12.25
N LYS A 43 -16.69 6.57 -12.30
CA LYS A 43 -16.68 5.62 -13.42
C LYS A 43 -15.32 5.36 -14.06
N PHE A 44 -14.53 6.40 -14.34
CA PHE A 44 -13.31 6.33 -15.12
C PHE A 44 -12.15 7.01 -14.41
N GLY A 45 -11.01 6.31 -14.31
CA GLY A 45 -9.81 6.80 -13.66
C GLY A 45 -8.54 6.17 -14.22
N MET A 46 -7.39 6.68 -13.79
CA MET A 46 -6.08 6.19 -14.17
C MET A 46 -5.52 5.33 -13.04
N PHE A 47 -5.03 4.14 -13.37
CA PHE A 47 -4.26 3.31 -12.44
C PHE A 47 -2.84 3.21 -12.95
N ILE A 48 -1.87 3.67 -12.14
CA ILE A 48 -0.45 3.74 -12.50
C ILE A 48 0.34 2.78 -11.63
N HIS A 49 0.92 1.75 -12.25
CA HIS A 49 1.93 0.89 -11.65
C HIS A 49 3.30 1.32 -12.13
N TRP A 50 4.12 1.85 -11.23
CA TRP A 50 5.43 2.38 -11.57
C TRP A 50 6.36 2.38 -10.35
N GLY A 51 7.65 2.15 -10.59
CA GLY A 51 8.70 2.16 -9.57
C GLY A 51 10.07 1.85 -10.18
N ALA A 52 11.08 1.61 -9.33
CA ALA A 52 12.45 1.36 -9.77
C ALA A 52 12.57 0.16 -10.73
N TRP A 53 11.73 -0.85 -10.57
CA TRP A 53 11.66 -2.03 -11.44
C TRP A 53 11.30 -1.72 -12.90
N SER A 54 10.70 -0.57 -13.18
CA SER A 54 10.33 -0.15 -14.54
C SER A 54 11.54 0.18 -15.43
N GLN A 55 12.74 0.21 -14.87
CA GLN A 55 14.00 0.38 -15.62
C GLN A 55 14.45 -0.90 -16.33
N THR A 56 13.87 -2.04 -16.01
CA THR A 56 14.21 -3.31 -16.63
C THR A 56 13.41 -3.53 -17.91
N ASP A 57 14.00 -4.23 -18.88
CA ASP A 57 13.36 -4.56 -20.16
C ASP A 57 12.12 -5.46 -20.01
N ILE A 58 11.93 -6.04 -18.82
CA ILE A 58 10.91 -7.03 -18.56
C ILE A 58 9.58 -6.39 -18.13
N GLY A 59 9.60 -5.16 -17.69
CA GLY A 59 8.43 -4.29 -17.57
C GLY A 59 7.37 -4.68 -16.53
N TYR A 60 7.56 -5.75 -15.74
CA TYR A 60 6.63 -6.11 -14.67
C TYR A 60 7.31 -6.69 -13.43
N ILE A 61 6.77 -6.37 -12.26
CA ILE A 61 7.40 -6.67 -10.97
C ILE A 61 7.48 -8.16 -10.66
N TRP A 62 6.58 -8.96 -11.17
CA TRP A 62 6.53 -10.40 -10.90
C TRP A 62 7.72 -11.17 -11.45
N HIS A 63 8.46 -10.59 -12.39
CA HIS A 63 9.72 -11.18 -12.86
C HIS A 63 10.73 -11.32 -11.72
N ILE A 64 10.78 -10.36 -10.81
CA ILE A 64 11.67 -10.37 -9.64
C ILE A 64 11.52 -11.65 -8.79
N THR A 65 10.37 -12.31 -8.82
CA THR A 65 10.10 -13.46 -7.94
C THR A 65 10.07 -14.79 -8.60
N ARG A 66 9.64 -14.87 -9.85
CA ARG A 66 9.37 -16.16 -10.49
C ARG A 66 10.54 -16.71 -11.27
N GLU A 67 11.31 -15.84 -11.87
CA GLU A 67 12.29 -16.20 -12.89
C GLU A 67 13.72 -15.90 -12.46
N GLN A 68 13.93 -15.20 -11.34
CA GLN A 68 15.24 -14.80 -10.87
C GLN A 68 15.82 -15.75 -9.83
N THR A 69 17.15 -15.95 -9.89
CA THR A 69 17.92 -16.54 -8.81
C THR A 69 17.92 -15.65 -7.56
N PRO A 70 18.28 -16.15 -6.37
CA PRO A 70 18.42 -15.34 -5.18
C PRO A 70 19.35 -14.12 -5.36
N GLU A 71 20.46 -14.30 -6.10
CA GLU A 71 21.44 -13.24 -6.38
C GLU A 71 20.86 -12.17 -7.31
N GLU A 72 20.08 -12.56 -8.32
CA GLU A 72 19.40 -11.61 -9.21
C GLU A 72 18.34 -10.81 -8.49
N ARG A 73 17.63 -11.40 -7.53
CA ARG A 73 16.66 -10.70 -6.69
C ARG A 73 17.31 -9.61 -5.83
N VAL A 74 18.46 -9.93 -5.22
CA VAL A 74 19.23 -8.92 -4.46
C VAL A 74 19.60 -7.75 -5.36
N LYS A 75 20.04 -8.00 -6.59
CA LYS A 75 20.32 -6.95 -7.57
C LYS A 75 19.07 -6.14 -7.95
N SER A 76 17.91 -6.78 -7.99
CA SER A 76 16.64 -6.09 -8.27
C SER A 76 16.26 -5.08 -7.17
N PHE A 77 16.59 -5.37 -5.92
CA PHE A 77 16.40 -4.39 -4.84
C PHE A 77 17.36 -3.20 -4.95
N ASP A 78 18.49 -3.36 -5.64
CA ASP A 78 19.45 -2.26 -5.89
C ASP A 78 19.08 -1.36 -7.08
N LEU A 79 18.00 -1.66 -7.81
CA LEU A 79 17.54 -0.83 -8.93
C LEU A 79 17.28 0.64 -8.57
N TYR A 80 16.96 0.93 -7.31
CA TYR A 80 16.78 2.31 -6.86
C TYR A 80 18.09 3.13 -6.96
N LYS A 81 19.26 2.50 -6.92
CA LYS A 81 20.59 3.15 -7.04
C LYS A 81 20.86 3.70 -8.45
N THR A 82 20.05 3.28 -9.42
CA THR A 82 20.11 3.80 -10.80
C THR A 82 18.84 4.56 -11.20
N PHE A 83 17.83 4.58 -10.33
CA PHE A 83 16.53 5.18 -10.62
C PHE A 83 16.61 6.71 -10.69
N ASN A 84 16.48 7.23 -11.90
CA ASN A 84 16.58 8.67 -12.17
C ASN A 84 15.58 9.11 -13.24
N PRO A 85 14.29 9.19 -12.93
CA PRO A 85 13.24 9.50 -13.89
C PRO A 85 13.18 11.00 -14.23
N VAL A 86 14.21 11.53 -14.91
CA VAL A 86 14.34 12.95 -15.25
C VAL A 86 13.24 13.48 -16.17
N LYS A 87 12.49 12.59 -16.84
CA LYS A 87 11.36 12.94 -17.71
C LYS A 87 10.02 12.91 -16.98
N TYR A 88 10.01 12.56 -15.69
CA TYR A 88 8.79 12.54 -14.91
C TYR A 88 8.25 13.95 -14.72
N ASP A 89 7.06 14.21 -15.26
CA ASP A 89 6.27 15.42 -15.00
C ASP A 89 4.83 15.03 -14.66
N PRO A 90 4.48 15.02 -13.38
CA PRO A 90 3.15 14.64 -12.92
C PRO A 90 2.06 15.62 -13.38
N ARG A 91 2.40 16.86 -13.73
CA ARG A 91 1.42 17.84 -14.26
C ARG A 91 0.95 17.43 -15.64
N VAL A 92 1.88 16.94 -16.48
CA VAL A 92 1.53 16.39 -17.80
C VAL A 92 0.62 15.17 -17.65
N TRP A 93 0.94 14.28 -16.71
CA TRP A 93 0.11 13.10 -16.44
C TRP A 93 -1.29 13.50 -15.96
N ALA A 94 -1.37 14.40 -14.98
CA ALA A 94 -2.64 14.86 -14.43
C ALA A 94 -3.52 15.57 -15.48
N LYS A 95 -2.90 16.45 -16.28
CA LYS A 95 -3.60 17.11 -17.39
C LYS A 95 -4.10 16.10 -18.42
N THR A 96 -3.28 15.13 -18.81
CA THR A 96 -3.69 14.07 -19.76
C THR A 96 -4.88 13.28 -19.21
N ALA A 97 -4.84 12.90 -17.92
CA ALA A 97 -5.97 12.22 -17.29
C ALA A 97 -7.24 13.07 -17.30
N LYS A 98 -7.12 14.37 -16.98
CA LYS A 98 -8.23 15.32 -16.98
C LYS A 98 -8.84 15.48 -18.38
N ASP A 99 -8.00 15.70 -19.38
CA ASP A 99 -8.42 15.89 -20.78
C ASP A 99 -9.10 14.63 -21.33
N ALA A 100 -8.69 13.44 -20.87
CA ALA A 100 -9.34 12.17 -21.19
C ALA A 100 -10.68 11.93 -20.46
N GLY A 101 -11.11 12.85 -19.59
CA GLY A 101 -12.33 12.73 -18.80
C GLY A 101 -12.23 11.85 -17.58
N MET A 102 -11.03 11.48 -17.14
CA MET A 102 -10.83 10.73 -15.89
C MET A 102 -11.16 11.57 -14.66
N ARG A 103 -11.55 10.92 -13.58
CA ARG A 103 -12.02 11.54 -12.36
C ARG A 103 -11.09 11.28 -11.16
N TYR A 104 -10.22 10.28 -11.25
CA TYR A 104 -9.29 9.91 -10.18
C TYR A 104 -8.03 9.26 -10.74
N VAL A 105 -7.00 9.22 -9.90
CA VAL A 105 -5.82 8.38 -10.08
C VAL A 105 -5.71 7.39 -8.93
N VAL A 106 -5.16 6.20 -9.18
CA VAL A 106 -4.58 5.33 -8.14
C VAL A 106 -3.12 5.11 -8.51
N PHE A 107 -2.22 5.49 -7.61
CA PHE A 107 -0.77 5.44 -7.86
C PHE A 107 -0.06 4.47 -6.91
N THR A 108 0.90 3.72 -7.43
CA THR A 108 1.72 2.78 -6.67
C THR A 108 2.65 3.53 -5.71
N THR A 109 2.30 3.59 -4.43
CA THR A 109 3.17 4.15 -3.39
C THR A 109 4.32 3.20 -3.08
N LYS A 110 3.99 1.91 -2.89
CA LYS A 110 4.92 0.80 -2.72
C LYS A 110 4.32 -0.44 -3.37
N HIS A 111 5.09 -1.16 -4.19
CA HIS A 111 4.70 -2.47 -4.71
C HIS A 111 5.39 -3.58 -3.89
N HIS A 112 5.28 -4.83 -4.30
CA HIS A 112 5.79 -6.01 -3.59
C HIS A 112 7.32 -6.02 -3.42
N ASP A 113 8.08 -5.32 -4.26
CA ASP A 113 9.53 -5.17 -4.14
C ASP A 113 9.97 -4.34 -2.94
N GLY A 114 9.05 -3.64 -2.30
CA GLY A 114 9.32 -2.80 -1.14
C GLY A 114 9.81 -1.39 -1.49
N PHE A 115 10.05 -1.07 -2.78
CA PHE A 115 10.50 0.26 -3.16
C PHE A 115 9.39 1.30 -2.96
N CYS A 116 9.68 2.33 -2.18
CA CYS A 116 8.77 3.42 -1.87
C CYS A 116 8.98 4.62 -2.80
N ASN A 117 7.95 4.96 -3.59
CA ASN A 117 7.90 6.18 -4.42
C ASN A 117 7.66 7.45 -3.60
N TYR A 118 7.85 7.41 -2.29
CA TYR A 118 7.58 8.48 -1.33
C TYR A 118 8.62 8.50 -0.22
N ASP A 119 8.67 9.59 0.51
CA ASP A 119 9.53 9.69 1.69
C ASP A 119 8.91 8.95 2.87
N THR A 120 9.67 8.03 3.47
CA THR A 120 9.25 7.22 4.61
C THR A 120 10.41 7.04 5.59
N ASP A 121 10.10 7.02 6.88
CA ASP A 121 11.07 6.74 7.94
C ASP A 121 11.28 5.23 8.20
N PHE A 122 10.46 4.38 7.56
CA PHE A 122 10.42 2.95 7.86
C PHE A 122 11.40 2.10 7.03
N THR A 123 11.89 2.60 5.89
CA THR A 123 12.86 1.89 5.06
C THR A 123 13.78 2.86 4.33
N ASN A 124 14.99 2.37 4.03
CA ASN A 124 15.92 3.06 3.13
C ASN A 124 15.67 2.73 1.65
N LEU A 125 14.82 1.76 1.35
CA LEU A 125 14.45 1.42 -0.03
C LEU A 125 13.37 2.40 -0.53
N LYS A 126 13.78 3.63 -0.78
CA LYS A 126 12.90 4.76 -1.12
C LYS A 126 13.53 5.72 -2.12
N VAL A 127 12.70 6.44 -2.85
CA VAL A 127 13.12 7.41 -3.87
C VAL A 127 13.94 8.57 -3.30
N THR A 128 13.73 8.91 -2.03
CA THR A 128 14.45 9.99 -1.32
C THR A 128 15.76 9.53 -0.68
N ASN A 129 16.12 8.23 -0.78
CA ASN A 129 17.41 7.73 -0.30
C ASN A 129 18.56 8.45 -1.03
N PRO A 130 19.62 8.94 -0.31
CA PRO A 130 20.77 9.60 -0.92
C PRO A 130 21.49 8.80 -2.01
N GLU A 131 21.42 7.46 -1.98
CA GLU A 131 21.96 6.58 -3.02
C GLU A 131 21.08 6.52 -4.29
N CYS A 132 19.81 6.95 -4.21
CA CYS A 132 18.94 7.08 -5.37
C CYS A 132 19.29 8.38 -6.11
N PRO A 133 19.68 8.35 -7.39
CA PRO A 133 20.05 9.56 -8.13
C PRO A 133 18.94 10.61 -8.16
N TYR A 134 17.68 10.19 -8.24
CA TYR A 134 16.54 11.11 -8.23
C TYR A 134 16.38 11.88 -6.90
N SER A 135 16.96 11.40 -5.80
CA SER A 135 16.96 12.11 -4.51
C SER A 135 17.62 13.48 -4.56
N LYS A 136 18.46 13.73 -5.58
CA LYS A 136 19.16 15.01 -5.81
C LYS A 136 18.31 16.01 -6.60
N SER A 137 17.11 15.64 -7.04
CA SER A 137 16.18 16.57 -7.68
C SER A 137 15.67 17.61 -6.68
N HIS A 138 15.13 18.72 -7.18
CA HIS A 138 14.59 19.79 -6.31
C HIS A 138 13.49 19.32 -5.37
N ASN A 139 12.69 18.37 -5.80
CA ASN A 139 11.64 17.73 -5.00
C ASN A 139 11.63 16.23 -5.28
N PRO A 140 12.36 15.42 -4.52
CA PRO A 140 12.55 14.00 -4.84
C PRO A 140 11.37 13.10 -4.45
N ASP A 141 10.40 13.59 -3.70
CA ASP A 141 9.22 12.82 -3.32
C ASP A 141 8.23 12.75 -4.50
N ILE A 142 8.29 11.64 -5.23
CA ILE A 142 7.45 11.40 -6.42
C ILE A 142 5.96 11.45 -6.06
N LEU A 143 5.58 10.82 -4.95
CA LEU A 143 4.19 10.78 -4.53
C LEU A 143 3.67 12.18 -4.18
N LYS A 144 4.47 12.98 -3.49
CA LYS A 144 4.09 14.36 -3.14
C LYS A 144 3.83 15.18 -4.40
N GLN A 145 4.73 15.12 -5.37
CA GLN A 145 4.56 15.81 -6.65
C GLN A 145 3.29 15.35 -7.38
N LEU A 146 3.04 14.04 -7.42
CA LEU A 146 1.88 13.47 -8.11
C LEU A 146 0.59 13.91 -7.45
N THR A 147 0.49 13.76 -6.13
CA THR A 147 -0.74 14.10 -5.40
C THR A 147 -1.09 15.57 -5.53
N ASP A 148 -0.09 16.46 -5.51
CA ASP A 148 -0.29 17.90 -5.70
C ASP A 148 -0.78 18.21 -7.14
N ALA A 149 -0.16 17.59 -8.15
CA ALA A 149 -0.54 17.80 -9.56
C ALA A 149 -1.97 17.33 -9.85
N TYR A 150 -2.35 16.14 -9.39
CA TYR A 150 -3.69 15.62 -9.64
C TYR A 150 -4.78 16.42 -8.91
N ARG A 151 -4.51 16.89 -7.69
CA ARG A 151 -5.44 17.79 -6.99
C ARG A 151 -5.58 19.15 -7.67
N ALA A 152 -4.50 19.68 -8.23
CA ALA A 152 -4.55 20.93 -8.97
C ALA A 152 -5.50 20.87 -10.19
N GLU A 153 -5.61 19.68 -10.82
CA GLU A 153 -6.56 19.41 -11.89
C GLU A 153 -7.97 19.03 -11.38
N GLY A 154 -8.20 19.00 -10.07
CA GLY A 154 -9.49 18.64 -9.46
C GLY A 154 -9.79 17.14 -9.55
N LEU A 155 -8.77 16.29 -9.68
CA LEU A 155 -8.90 14.84 -9.72
C LEU A 155 -8.76 14.26 -8.30
N ALA A 156 -9.54 13.23 -8.00
CA ALA A 156 -9.42 12.51 -6.74
C ALA A 156 -8.13 11.67 -6.71
N VAL A 157 -7.55 11.54 -5.51
CA VAL A 157 -6.27 10.87 -5.31
C VAL A 157 -6.47 9.55 -4.58
N GLY A 158 -6.02 8.48 -5.23
CA GLY A 158 -5.93 7.14 -4.69
C GLY A 158 -4.49 6.66 -4.55
N LEU A 159 -4.25 5.87 -3.51
CA LEU A 159 -2.96 5.24 -3.23
C LEU A 159 -3.11 3.72 -3.32
N TYR A 160 -2.27 3.10 -4.13
CA TYR A 160 -2.06 1.66 -4.10
C TYR A 160 -0.93 1.36 -3.11
N PHE A 161 -1.13 0.39 -2.26
CA PHE A 161 -0.15 -0.08 -1.29
C PHE A 161 -0.16 -1.61 -1.24
N SER A 162 1.00 -2.22 -1.42
CA SER A 162 1.15 -3.65 -1.22
C SER A 162 1.37 -3.98 0.25
N HIS A 163 0.56 -4.91 0.78
CA HIS A 163 0.84 -5.53 2.07
C HIS A 163 2.12 -6.36 2.04
N ILE A 164 2.42 -6.99 0.88
CA ILE A 164 3.65 -7.74 0.70
C ILE A 164 4.81 -6.77 0.55
N ASP A 165 5.92 -7.11 1.19
CA ASP A 165 7.19 -6.46 1.02
C ASP A 165 8.28 -7.53 0.96
N TRP A 166 8.75 -7.83 -0.24
CA TRP A 166 9.75 -8.87 -0.45
C TRP A 166 11.15 -8.52 0.07
N HIS A 167 11.38 -7.24 0.34
CA HIS A 167 12.61 -6.77 0.93
C HIS A 167 12.62 -6.89 2.46
N HIS A 168 11.43 -6.92 3.09
CA HIS A 168 11.31 -6.99 4.54
C HIS A 168 11.72 -8.36 5.08
N PRO A 169 12.48 -8.46 6.19
CA PRO A 169 12.93 -9.74 6.76
C PRO A 169 11.81 -10.73 7.12
N ALA A 170 10.60 -10.25 7.36
CA ALA A 170 9.43 -11.09 7.59
C ALA A 170 8.80 -11.64 6.31
N ALA A 171 9.22 -11.18 5.15
CA ALA A 171 8.82 -11.81 3.89
C ALA A 171 9.37 -13.24 3.90
N ALA A 172 8.52 -14.21 3.51
CA ALA A 172 8.92 -15.59 3.44
C ALA A 172 10.19 -15.73 2.60
N PRO A 173 11.17 -16.57 3.00
CA PRO A 173 12.34 -16.80 2.18
C PRO A 173 11.89 -17.16 0.77
N PHE A 174 12.41 -16.46 -0.19
CA PHE A 174 12.06 -16.55 -1.62
C PHE A 174 12.19 -17.96 -2.24
N SER A 175 12.67 -18.94 -1.47
CA SER A 175 12.76 -20.33 -1.87
C SER A 175 11.43 -21.09 -1.93
N THR A 176 10.38 -20.53 -1.35
CA THR A 176 9.05 -21.13 -1.41
C THR A 176 8.19 -20.32 -2.37
N SER A 177 7.54 -20.98 -3.29
CA SER A 177 6.66 -20.44 -4.34
C SER A 177 5.43 -19.68 -3.84
N HIS A 178 5.39 -19.28 -2.58
CA HIS A 178 4.24 -18.70 -1.91
C HIS A 178 4.57 -17.30 -1.37
N TRP A 179 3.95 -16.42 -1.81
CA TRP A 179 3.79 -15.00 -2.02
C TRP A 179 3.37 -14.23 -0.76
N ASN A 180 3.19 -14.90 0.37
CA ASN A 180 2.54 -14.33 1.52
C ASN A 180 3.57 -14.10 2.63
N PHE A 181 3.40 -13.05 3.41
CA PHE A 181 3.83 -13.10 4.80
C PHE A 181 3.36 -14.44 5.34
N ASN A 182 4.28 -15.20 5.82
CA ASN A 182 3.92 -16.51 6.30
C ASN A 182 3.05 -16.32 7.57
N ALA A 183 1.73 -16.52 7.47
CA ALA A 183 0.84 -16.44 8.63
C ALA A 183 1.33 -17.33 9.79
N LYS A 184 2.14 -18.37 9.48
CA LYS A 184 2.86 -19.16 10.47
C LYS A 184 3.90 -18.36 11.27
N LEU A 185 4.31 -17.15 10.80
CA LEU A 185 5.20 -16.29 11.58
C LEU A 185 4.53 -15.78 12.85
N LEU A 186 3.22 -15.60 12.87
CA LEU A 186 2.49 -15.21 14.07
C LEU A 186 2.76 -16.21 15.22
N ASP A 187 2.77 -17.50 14.90
CA ASP A 187 2.96 -18.57 15.89
C ASP A 187 4.44 -18.90 16.10
N SER A 188 5.26 -18.92 15.04
CA SER A 188 6.65 -19.37 15.08
C SER A 188 7.65 -18.26 15.46
N GLN A 189 7.37 -17.02 15.05
CA GLN A 189 8.22 -15.85 15.26
C GLN A 189 7.38 -14.60 15.57
N PRO A 190 6.66 -14.55 16.71
CA PRO A 190 5.70 -13.50 17.01
C PRO A 190 6.34 -12.10 17.10
N LYS A 191 7.62 -12.02 17.46
CA LYS A 191 8.37 -10.76 17.47
C LYS A 191 8.55 -10.21 16.06
N LEU A 192 9.02 -11.04 15.12
CA LEU A 192 9.21 -10.64 13.74
C LEU A 192 7.87 -10.28 13.06
N TRP A 193 6.81 -11.02 13.38
CA TRP A 193 5.46 -10.67 12.95
C TRP A 193 5.03 -9.28 13.44
N LYS A 194 5.25 -9.01 14.73
CA LYS A 194 4.94 -7.69 15.30
C LYS A 194 5.71 -6.56 14.62
N GLU A 195 7.02 -6.76 14.39
CA GLU A 195 7.87 -5.79 13.70
C GLU A 195 7.36 -5.49 12.29
N ALA A 196 6.94 -6.52 11.53
CA ALA A 196 6.36 -6.36 10.21
C ALA A 196 5.03 -5.58 10.23
N MET A 197 4.17 -5.87 11.21
CA MET A 197 2.90 -5.15 11.36
C MET A 197 3.10 -3.70 11.79
N ASP A 198 4.06 -3.42 12.64
CA ASP A 198 4.39 -2.05 13.05
C ASP A 198 5.02 -1.25 11.90
N PHE A 199 5.87 -1.88 11.10
CA PHE A 199 6.42 -1.33 9.87
C PHE A 199 5.31 -0.95 8.86
N GLU A 200 4.42 -1.87 8.56
CA GLU A 200 3.30 -1.62 7.64
C GLU A 200 2.37 -0.51 8.13
N ARG A 201 1.95 -0.59 9.40
CA ARG A 201 1.08 0.43 10.03
C ARG A 201 1.73 1.80 10.05
N GLY A 202 3.05 1.85 10.26
CA GLY A 202 3.82 3.08 10.21
C GLY A 202 3.76 3.72 8.83
N GLN A 203 4.06 2.96 7.78
CA GLN A 203 3.99 3.43 6.40
C GLN A 203 2.58 3.89 6.00
N VAL A 204 1.54 3.12 6.34
CA VAL A 204 0.15 3.52 6.07
C VAL A 204 -0.21 4.82 6.79
N ARG A 205 0.25 4.99 8.03
CA ARG A 205 0.02 6.24 8.78
C ARG A 205 0.70 7.43 8.12
N GLU A 206 1.95 7.31 7.66
CA GLU A 206 2.64 8.36 6.90
C GLU A 206 1.84 8.74 5.64
N LEU A 207 1.42 7.75 4.86
CA LEU A 207 0.66 7.96 3.63
C LEU A 207 -0.67 8.70 3.87
N LEU A 208 -1.36 8.39 4.95
CA LEU A 208 -2.64 9.01 5.30
C LEU A 208 -2.49 10.37 6.00
N SER A 209 -1.28 10.71 6.50
CA SER A 209 -1.05 11.95 7.26
C SER A 209 -0.28 13.00 6.48
N ASN A 210 0.68 12.60 5.63
CA ASN A 210 1.66 13.52 5.04
C ASN A 210 1.30 13.99 3.63
N TYR A 211 0.36 13.29 2.96
CA TYR A 211 0.05 13.51 1.54
C TYR A 211 -1.31 14.18 1.30
N GLY A 212 -1.90 14.80 2.33
CA GLY A 212 -3.18 15.50 2.27
C GLY A 212 -4.37 14.54 2.13
N LYS A 213 -5.46 15.00 1.52
CA LYS A 213 -6.67 14.18 1.38
C LYS A 213 -6.43 13.00 0.45
N ILE A 214 -6.68 11.80 0.95
CA ILE A 214 -6.67 10.56 0.18
C ILE A 214 -8.13 10.11 0.02
N ASP A 215 -8.55 9.92 -1.22
CA ASP A 215 -9.93 9.56 -1.56
C ASP A 215 -10.12 8.06 -1.69
N ILE A 216 -9.08 7.32 -2.13
CA ILE A 216 -9.07 5.87 -2.28
C ILE A 216 -7.77 5.34 -1.65
N PHE A 217 -7.89 4.28 -0.84
CA PHE A 217 -6.73 3.51 -0.41
C PHE A 217 -6.90 2.07 -0.88
N TRP A 218 -6.06 1.67 -1.83
CA TRP A 218 -6.11 0.36 -2.46
C TRP A 218 -5.07 -0.55 -1.84
N PHE A 219 -5.48 -1.46 -1.00
CA PHE A 219 -4.64 -2.54 -0.50
C PHE A 219 -4.60 -3.68 -1.52
N ASP A 220 -3.39 -4.08 -1.92
CA ASP A 220 -3.20 -5.24 -2.78
C ASP A 220 -2.81 -6.46 -1.94
N ILE A 221 -3.36 -7.59 -2.34
CA ILE A 221 -3.21 -8.93 -1.76
C ILE A 221 -3.78 -9.04 -0.34
N ARG A 222 -4.67 -10.02 -0.18
CA ARG A 222 -5.15 -10.47 1.13
C ARG A 222 -4.24 -11.57 1.68
N TRP A 223 -4.14 -11.58 2.99
CA TRP A 223 -3.59 -12.66 3.81
C TRP A 223 -4.57 -13.81 3.91
#